data_1d88ae8eeba94bd0a84ff86643c36657
#
_entry.id   1d88ae8eeba94bd0a84ff86643c36657
#
_cell.length_a   1.000
_cell.length_b   1.000
_cell.length_c   1.000
_cell.angle_alpha   90.00
_cell.angle_beta   90.00
_cell.angle_gamma   90.00
#
_symmetry.space_group_name_H-M   'P 1'
#
loop_
_entity.id
_entity.type
_entity.pdbx_description
1 polymer ?
#
loop_
_entity_poly.entity_id
_entity_poly.type
_entity_poly.pdbx_seq_one_letter_code
_entity_poly.pdbx_strand_id
1 'polypeptide(L)'
;MDGTLADLYGVENWLEKLRAEDSSPYEEAEPMCDLRLLARLLNKAQKNGNKIGIISWLSKGATAEYDEAVRISKKRWLANHLPSVVWDEIHIIKYGTPKHFNCQDNSGILFDDNEEVRKLWNKRGMSFSEEDIIEVLSRLL
;
A
#
# COMPACT_ATOMS: atom_id res chain seq x y z
N MET A 1 1.97 0.40 0.58
CA MET A 1 1.05 0.22 1.72
C MET A 1 1.73 0.64 3.02
N ASP A 2 2.80 0.00 3.42
CA ASP A 2 3.56 0.41 4.61
C ASP A 2 4.24 1.75 4.36
N GLY A 3 4.15 2.67 5.33
CA GLY A 3 4.64 4.04 5.17
C GLY A 3 3.79 4.92 4.25
N THR A 4 2.70 4.39 3.71
CA THR A 4 1.75 5.13 2.84
C THR A 4 0.35 5.17 3.43
N LEU A 5 -0.24 4.02 3.70
CA LEU A 5 -1.56 3.89 4.35
C LEU A 5 -1.43 3.48 5.80
N ALA A 6 -0.50 2.59 6.10
CA ALA A 6 -0.27 1.98 7.41
C ALA A 6 1.08 2.41 7.96
N ASP A 7 1.09 2.91 9.19
CA ASP A 7 2.30 3.36 9.87
C ASP A 7 3.03 2.18 10.52
N LEU A 8 3.61 1.31 9.70
CA LEU A 8 4.41 0.19 10.16
C LEU A 8 5.56 0.65 11.05
N TYR A 9 6.23 1.72 10.65
CA TYR A 9 7.43 2.24 11.32
C TYR A 9 7.10 2.92 12.65
N GLY A 10 5.85 3.23 12.90
CA GLY A 10 5.36 3.73 14.18
C GLY A 10 5.01 2.63 15.20
N VAL A 11 4.98 1.38 14.80
CA VAL A 11 4.74 0.27 15.72
C VAL A 11 5.97 0.04 16.59
N GLU A 12 5.75 -0.05 17.91
CA GLU A 12 6.82 -0.28 18.87
C GLU A 12 7.56 -1.58 18.55
N ASN A 13 8.89 -1.52 18.46
CA ASN A 13 9.76 -2.65 18.16
C ASN A 13 9.47 -3.33 16.80
N TRP A 14 8.96 -2.59 15.83
CA TRP A 14 8.58 -3.15 14.54
C TRP A 14 9.72 -3.91 13.84
N LEU A 15 10.94 -3.36 13.86
CA LEU A 15 12.07 -3.99 13.18
C LEU A 15 12.50 -5.28 13.86
N GLU A 16 12.56 -5.29 15.19
CA GLU A 16 12.88 -6.49 15.97
C GLU A 16 11.84 -7.58 15.76
N LYS A 17 10.57 -7.21 15.72
CA LYS A 17 9.46 -8.13 15.45
C LYS A 17 9.54 -8.73 14.05
N LEU A 18 9.83 -7.92 13.04
CA LEU A 18 10.02 -8.42 11.68
C LEU A 18 11.22 -9.38 11.58
N ARG A 19 12.32 -9.05 12.23
CA ARG A 19 13.50 -9.93 12.29
C ARG A 19 13.23 -11.25 13.01
N ALA A 20 12.32 -11.25 13.97
CA ALA A 20 11.85 -12.45 14.68
C ALA A 20 10.73 -13.17 13.92
N GLU A 21 10.39 -12.72 12.70
CA GLU A 21 9.31 -13.26 11.88
C GLU A 21 7.94 -13.20 12.58
N ASP A 22 7.67 -12.09 13.27
CA ASP A 22 6.38 -11.73 13.86
C ASP A 22 5.65 -10.78 12.89
N SER A 23 4.49 -11.19 12.38
CA SER A 23 3.68 -10.42 11.43
C SER A 23 2.75 -9.41 12.09
N SER A 24 2.66 -9.40 13.43
CA SER A 24 1.74 -8.52 14.15
C SER A 24 1.89 -7.03 13.84
N PRO A 25 3.09 -6.46 13.59
CA PRO A 25 3.22 -5.06 13.23
C PRO A 25 2.40 -4.66 12.00
N TYR A 26 2.25 -5.56 11.04
CA TYR A 26 1.46 -5.30 9.84
C TYR A 26 -0.05 -5.20 10.09
N GLU A 27 -0.54 -5.84 11.14
CA GLU A 27 -1.95 -5.74 11.55
C GLU A 27 -2.20 -4.59 12.53
N GLU A 28 -1.22 -4.29 13.39
CA GLU A 28 -1.32 -3.29 14.46
C GLU A 28 -1.05 -1.86 14.00
N ALA A 29 -0.47 -1.67 12.82
CA ALA A 29 -0.09 -0.35 12.31
C ALA A 29 -1.29 0.61 12.28
N GLU A 30 -1.07 1.84 12.77
CA GLU A 30 -2.10 2.87 12.74
C GLU A 30 -2.26 3.45 11.31
N PRO A 31 -3.46 3.93 10.98
CA PRO A 31 -3.66 4.65 9.71
C PRO A 31 -2.82 5.93 9.63
N MET A 32 -2.32 6.25 8.43
CA MET A 32 -1.53 7.46 8.17
C MET A 32 -2.36 8.64 7.67
N CYS A 33 -3.63 8.44 7.37
CA CYS A 33 -4.53 9.50 6.93
C CYS A 33 -5.96 9.23 7.39
N ASP A 34 -6.88 10.15 7.10
CA ASP A 34 -8.30 9.95 7.34
C ASP A 34 -8.86 8.89 6.39
N LEU A 35 -9.00 7.66 6.89
CA LEU A 35 -9.46 6.52 6.08
C LEU A 35 -10.93 6.63 5.67
N ARG A 36 -11.77 7.36 6.40
CA ARG A 36 -13.16 7.58 5.97
C ARG A 36 -13.20 8.43 4.72
N LEU A 37 -12.41 9.49 4.71
CA LEU A 37 -12.30 10.36 3.55
C LEU A 37 -11.62 9.63 2.39
N LEU A 38 -10.55 8.90 2.66
CA LEU A 38 -9.86 8.10 1.63
C LEU A 38 -10.82 7.07 1.00
N ALA A 39 -11.59 6.35 1.81
CA ALA A 39 -12.56 5.38 1.30
C ALA A 39 -13.60 6.03 0.37
N ARG A 40 -14.12 7.21 0.73
CA ARG A 40 -15.04 7.94 -0.14
C ARG A 40 -14.41 8.33 -1.46
N LEU A 41 -13.18 8.82 -1.43
CA LEU A 41 -12.44 9.21 -2.64
C LEU A 41 -12.16 8.00 -3.54
N LEU A 42 -11.73 6.88 -2.97
CA LEU A 42 -11.47 5.65 -3.72
C LEU A 42 -12.76 5.08 -4.32
N ASN A 43 -13.85 5.07 -3.55
CA ASN A 43 -15.15 4.61 -4.07
C ASN A 43 -15.65 5.50 -5.19
N LYS A 44 -15.45 6.82 -5.09
CA LYS A 44 -15.80 7.77 -6.15
C LYS A 44 -14.94 7.53 -7.40
N ALA A 45 -13.65 7.27 -7.22
CA ALA A 45 -12.75 6.97 -8.33
C ALA A 45 -13.22 5.73 -9.11
N GLN A 46 -13.59 4.67 -8.40
CA GLN A 46 -14.13 3.44 -9.03
C GLN A 46 -15.46 3.72 -9.76
N LYS A 47 -16.33 4.50 -9.16
CA LYS A 47 -17.59 4.92 -9.79
C LYS A 47 -17.36 5.68 -11.09
N ASN A 48 -16.27 6.43 -11.16
CA ASN A 48 -15.86 7.18 -12.34
C ASN A 48 -15.12 6.33 -13.39
N GLY A 49 -15.01 5.02 -13.17
CA GLY A 49 -14.39 4.08 -14.11
C GLY A 49 -12.90 3.83 -13.86
N ASN A 50 -12.33 4.35 -12.78
CA ASN A 50 -10.93 4.10 -12.45
C ASN A 50 -10.76 2.78 -11.70
N LYS A 51 -9.66 2.08 -11.96
CA LYS A 51 -9.26 0.90 -11.21
C LYS A 51 -8.42 1.30 -10.01
N ILE A 52 -8.57 0.58 -8.92
CA ILE A 52 -7.88 0.82 -7.66
C ILE A 52 -7.13 -0.42 -7.25
N GLY A 53 -5.86 -0.27 -6.90
CA GLY A 53 -5.01 -1.38 -6.53
C GLY A 53 -4.03 -1.07 -5.41
N ILE A 54 -3.48 -2.14 -4.88
CA ILE A 54 -2.39 -2.12 -3.90
C ILE A 54 -1.18 -2.83 -4.50
N ILE A 55 -0.02 -2.21 -4.36
CA ILE A 55 1.28 -2.86 -4.64
C ILE A 55 2.13 -2.66 -3.38
N SER A 56 2.58 -3.75 -2.79
CA SER A 56 3.34 -3.72 -1.53
C SER A 56 4.43 -4.77 -1.54
N TRP A 57 5.56 -4.44 -0.91
CA TRP A 57 6.66 -5.39 -0.75
C TRP A 57 6.51 -6.23 0.52
N LEU A 58 6.91 -7.48 0.42
CA LEU A 58 7.13 -8.37 1.58
C LEU A 58 8.38 -7.94 2.36
N SER A 59 8.59 -8.53 3.51
CA SER A 59 9.78 -8.29 4.32
C SER A 59 11.05 -8.80 3.62
N LYS A 60 12.15 -8.08 3.79
CA LYS A 60 13.44 -8.44 3.21
C LYS A 60 13.98 -9.74 3.81
N GLY A 61 14.32 -10.70 2.95
CA GLY A 61 15.02 -11.93 3.36
C GLY A 61 14.22 -12.87 4.27
N ALA A 62 12.89 -12.84 4.18
CA ALA A 62 12.02 -13.65 5.03
C ALA A 62 11.82 -15.07 4.49
N THR A 63 11.38 -15.99 5.37
CA THR A 63 10.95 -17.34 4.98
C THR A 63 9.65 -17.34 4.21
N ALA A 64 9.34 -18.42 3.50
CA ALA A 64 8.08 -18.57 2.78
C ALA A 64 6.87 -18.54 3.73
N GLU A 65 6.98 -19.13 4.91
CA GLU A 65 5.94 -19.11 5.94
C GLU A 65 5.67 -17.69 6.43
N TYR A 66 6.72 -16.91 6.66
CA TYR A 66 6.57 -15.51 7.07
C TYR A 66 5.97 -14.66 5.97
N ASP A 67 6.40 -14.85 4.73
CA ASP A 67 5.82 -14.15 3.58
C ASP A 67 4.31 -14.35 3.51
N GLU A 68 3.84 -15.59 3.71
CA GLU A 68 2.40 -15.88 3.72
C GLU A 68 1.69 -15.22 4.89
N ALA A 69 2.28 -15.25 6.09
CA ALA A 69 1.74 -14.56 7.26
C ALA A 69 1.64 -13.05 7.04
N VAL A 70 2.64 -12.44 6.41
CA VAL A 70 2.63 -11.01 6.06
C VAL A 70 1.54 -10.69 5.05
N ARG A 71 1.35 -11.52 4.01
CA ARG A 71 0.26 -11.34 3.05
C ARG A 71 -1.10 -11.35 3.72
N ILE A 72 -1.32 -12.30 4.62
CA ILE A 72 -2.57 -12.41 5.38
C ILE A 72 -2.76 -11.17 6.24
N SER A 73 -1.74 -10.75 6.97
CA SER A 73 -1.80 -9.58 7.85
C SER A 73 -2.10 -8.28 7.10
N LYS A 74 -1.47 -8.06 5.95
CA LYS A 74 -1.72 -6.88 5.12
C LYS A 74 -3.16 -6.86 4.57
N LYS A 75 -3.66 -8.00 4.11
CA LYS A 75 -5.04 -8.12 3.62
C LYS A 75 -6.05 -7.91 4.75
N ARG A 76 -5.78 -8.41 5.95
CA ARG A 76 -6.62 -8.14 7.14
C ARG A 76 -6.64 -6.67 7.50
N TRP A 77 -5.50 -6.01 7.45
CA TRP A 77 -5.44 -4.56 7.69
C TRP A 77 -6.35 -3.79 6.74
N LEU A 78 -6.27 -4.09 5.45
CA LEU A 78 -7.13 -3.47 4.43
C LEU A 78 -8.61 -3.76 4.68
N ALA A 79 -8.97 -4.98 5.01
CA ALA A 79 -10.36 -5.36 5.30
C ALA A 79 -10.90 -4.69 6.56
N ASN A 80 -10.06 -4.50 7.58
CA ASN A 80 -10.46 -3.88 8.84
C ASN A 80 -10.55 -2.36 8.75
N HIS A 81 -9.65 -1.72 8.00
CA HIS A 81 -9.55 -0.25 7.95
C HIS A 81 -10.25 0.38 6.74
N LEU A 82 -10.36 -0.35 5.64
CA LEU A 82 -11.01 0.09 4.40
C LEU A 82 -12.04 -0.93 3.91
N PRO A 83 -13.01 -1.32 4.77
CA PRO A 83 -13.94 -2.41 4.44
C PRO A 83 -14.88 -2.10 3.26
N SER A 84 -15.13 -0.83 2.97
CA SER A 84 -16.02 -0.43 1.86
C SER A 84 -15.30 -0.37 0.51
N VAL A 85 -13.98 -0.51 0.49
CA VAL A 85 -13.21 -0.44 -0.76
C VAL A 85 -13.04 -1.84 -1.34
N VAL A 86 -13.48 -2.00 -2.59
CA VAL A 86 -13.28 -3.24 -3.35
C VAL A 86 -12.05 -3.04 -4.24
N TRP A 87 -10.97 -3.71 -3.91
CA TRP A 87 -9.71 -3.59 -4.65
C TRP A 87 -9.78 -4.36 -5.97
N ASP A 88 -9.48 -3.70 -7.08
CA ASP A 88 -9.43 -4.34 -8.39
C ASP A 88 -8.22 -5.28 -8.50
N GLU A 89 -7.11 -4.90 -7.86
CA GLU A 89 -5.92 -5.75 -7.78
C GLU A 89 -5.16 -5.52 -6.48
N ILE A 90 -4.59 -6.58 -5.92
CA ILE A 90 -3.70 -6.53 -4.76
C ILE A 90 -2.45 -7.35 -5.10
N HIS A 91 -1.31 -6.66 -5.18
CA HIS A 91 -0.01 -7.27 -5.43
C HIS A 91 0.87 -7.11 -4.19
N ILE A 92 1.14 -8.20 -3.50
CA ILE A 92 2.08 -8.25 -2.39
C ILE A 92 3.24 -9.14 -2.83
N ILE A 93 4.35 -8.50 -3.16
CA ILE A 93 5.45 -9.07 -3.93
C ILE A 93 6.76 -9.02 -3.13
N LYS A 94 7.75 -9.82 -3.55
CA LYS A 94 9.04 -9.88 -2.87
C LYS A 94 9.70 -8.51 -2.79
N TYR A 95 10.39 -8.27 -1.67
CA TYR A 95 11.14 -7.04 -1.43
C TYR A 95 12.07 -6.72 -2.63
N GLY A 96 12.03 -5.49 -3.08
CA GLY A 96 12.87 -5.01 -4.16
C GLY A 96 12.38 -5.35 -5.57
N THR A 97 11.31 -6.11 -5.72
CA THR A 97 10.72 -6.39 -7.04
C THR A 97 10.20 -5.08 -7.65
N PRO A 98 10.51 -4.79 -8.93
CA PRO A 98 10.06 -3.55 -9.56
C PRO A 98 8.54 -3.42 -9.57
N LYS A 99 8.01 -2.45 -8.84
CA LYS A 99 6.56 -2.23 -8.73
C LYS A 99 5.92 -1.86 -10.06
N HIS A 100 6.66 -1.14 -10.91
CA HIS A 100 6.15 -0.67 -12.20
C HIS A 100 5.93 -1.78 -13.24
N PHE A 101 6.40 -3.00 -12.97
CA PHE A 101 6.15 -4.17 -13.83
C PHE A 101 5.10 -5.13 -13.23
N ASN A 102 4.61 -4.88 -12.03
CA ASN A 102 3.76 -5.80 -11.28
C ASN A 102 2.34 -5.25 -11.09
N CYS A 103 1.79 -4.64 -12.12
CA CYS A 103 0.42 -4.18 -12.17
C CYS A 103 -0.09 -4.28 -13.61
N GLN A 104 -1.41 -4.27 -13.79
CA GLN A 104 -2.01 -4.37 -15.12
C GLN A 104 -1.70 -3.14 -15.98
N ASP A 105 -1.66 -1.95 -15.35
CA ASP A 105 -1.42 -0.70 -16.04
C ASP A 105 -0.51 0.19 -15.18
N ASN A 106 0.72 0.39 -15.60
CA ASN A 106 1.70 1.23 -14.92
C ASN A 106 1.73 2.68 -15.43
N SER A 107 0.71 3.09 -16.17
CA SER A 107 0.53 4.47 -16.63
C SER A 107 -0.34 5.31 -15.68
N GLY A 108 -0.90 4.70 -14.65
CA GLY A 108 -1.76 5.35 -13.66
C GLY A 108 -1.00 6.18 -12.63
N ILE A 109 -1.69 6.49 -11.54
CA ILE A 109 -1.15 7.28 -10.44
C ILE A 109 -0.76 6.35 -9.29
N LEU A 110 0.46 6.50 -8.81
CA LEU A 110 0.99 5.77 -7.65
C LEU A 110 1.20 6.73 -6.48
N PHE A 111 0.81 6.31 -5.30
CA PHE A 111 1.20 6.94 -4.04
C PHE A 111 2.14 6.00 -3.31
N ASP A 112 3.35 6.46 -3.05
CA ASP A 112 4.38 5.65 -2.40
C ASP A 112 5.34 6.56 -1.62
N ASP A 113 5.79 6.11 -0.46
CA ASP A 113 6.75 6.83 0.37
C ASP A 113 8.19 6.70 -0.12
N ASN A 114 8.46 5.73 -0.98
CA ASN A 114 9.80 5.46 -1.50
C ASN A 114 10.09 6.27 -2.77
N GLU A 115 11.07 7.18 -2.69
CA GLU A 115 11.44 8.05 -3.80
C GLU A 115 11.94 7.30 -5.04
N GLU A 116 12.73 6.25 -4.85
CA GLU A 116 13.24 5.45 -5.98
C GLU A 116 12.12 4.71 -6.70
N VAL A 117 11.15 4.19 -5.96
CA VAL A 117 9.95 3.58 -6.53
C VAL A 117 9.18 4.61 -7.38
N ARG A 118 9.00 5.82 -6.85
CA ARG A 118 8.32 6.90 -7.59
C ARG A 118 9.07 7.29 -8.86
N LYS A 119 10.38 7.41 -8.82
CA LYS A 119 11.20 7.74 -10.00
C LYS A 119 11.03 6.71 -11.12
N LEU A 120 11.04 5.43 -10.78
CA LEU A 120 10.87 4.36 -11.76
C LEU A 120 9.43 4.33 -12.31
N TRP A 121 8.44 4.59 -11.46
CA TRP A 121 7.04 4.67 -11.88
C TRP A 121 6.79 5.82 -12.86
N ASN A 122 7.46 6.94 -12.66
CA ASN A 122 7.28 8.16 -13.46
C ASN A 122 7.71 8.02 -14.93
N LYS A 123 8.37 6.93 -15.29
CA LYS A 123 8.70 6.66 -16.71
C LYS A 123 7.46 6.48 -17.57
N ARG A 124 6.35 6.03 -17.02
CA ARG A 124 5.09 5.79 -17.74
C ARG A 124 3.87 6.39 -17.07
N GLY A 125 3.91 6.59 -15.76
CA GLY A 125 2.81 7.09 -14.97
C GLY A 125 3.18 8.36 -14.24
N MET A 126 2.33 8.71 -13.29
CA MET A 126 2.53 9.79 -12.32
C MET A 126 2.65 9.21 -10.93
N SER A 127 3.46 9.82 -10.09
CA SER A 127 3.53 9.42 -8.68
C SER A 127 3.56 10.63 -7.76
N PHE A 128 3.11 10.42 -6.54
CA PHE A 128 3.08 11.42 -5.48
C PHE A 128 3.53 10.79 -4.17
N SER A 129 4.04 11.62 -3.27
CA SER A 129 4.32 11.23 -1.90
C SER A 129 3.02 10.81 -1.19
N GLU A 130 3.14 9.97 -0.19
CA GLU A 130 2.04 9.51 0.66
C GLU A 130 1.29 10.66 1.33
N GLU A 131 1.98 11.75 1.64
CA GLU A 131 1.41 12.93 2.30
C GLU A 131 0.34 13.61 1.45
N ASP A 132 0.42 13.45 0.14
CA ASP A 132 -0.43 14.17 -0.81
C ASP A 132 -1.68 13.37 -1.23
N ILE A 133 -1.87 12.16 -0.72
CA ILE A 133 -2.90 11.25 -1.23
C ILE A 133 -4.31 11.85 -1.19
N ILE A 134 -4.71 12.46 -0.08
CA ILE A 134 -6.05 13.06 0.05
C ILE A 134 -6.18 14.28 -0.84
N GLU A 135 -5.18 15.15 -0.86
CA GLU A 135 -5.21 16.38 -1.66
C GLU A 135 -5.28 16.07 -3.15
N VAL A 136 -4.42 15.18 -3.63
CA VAL A 136 -4.37 14.83 -5.06
C VAL A 136 -5.66 14.15 -5.49
N LEU A 137 -6.16 13.17 -4.73
CA LEU A 137 -7.42 12.50 -5.06
C LEU A 137 -8.60 13.47 -5.04
N SER A 138 -8.64 14.39 -4.08
CA SER A 138 -9.69 15.41 -4.01
C SER A 138 -9.70 16.35 -5.23
N ARG A 139 -8.52 16.67 -5.76
CA ARG A 139 -8.39 17.50 -6.97
C ARG A 139 -8.81 16.77 -8.25
N LEU A 140 -8.52 15.47 -8.33
CA LEU A 140 -8.80 14.66 -9.51
C LEU A 140 -10.26 14.23 -9.61
N LEU A 141 -10.98 14.22 -8.52
CA LEU A 141 -12.34 13.71 -8.40
C LEU A 141 -13.34 14.81 -8.04
#